data_c23d9ede86b1257f94bc3ee0651b1958
#
_entry.id   c23d9ede86b1257f94bc3ee0651b1958
#
_cell.length_a   1.000
_cell.length_b   1.000
_cell.length_c   1.000
_cell.angle_alpha   90.00
_cell.angle_beta   90.00
_cell.angle_gamma   90.00
#
_symmetry.space_group_name_H-M   'P 1'
#
loop_
_entity.id
_entity.type
_entity.pdbx_description
1 polymer ?
#
loop_
_entity_poly.entity_id
_entity_poly.type
_entity_poly.pdbx_seq_one_letter_code
_entity_poly.pdbx_strand_id
1 'polypeptide(L)'
;MRNIYLLWGLLTCIAFTSCYEEDALTPTEGGIELRFKVPQGTNSWDDDISQIQKDFGVYLIYKDLQDEDFNRSWTGGASTNYKGEGCINDEMAKFYTEFMKKHVFSYLNNEKCKKVTSKLLPLYWYMAYNVHIA
;
A
#
# COMPACT_ATOMS: atom_id res chain seq x y z
N MET A 1 -41.09 23.58 -40.98
CA MET A 1 -39.63 23.40 -40.93
C MET A 1 -38.94 24.24 -39.85
N ARG A 2 -39.43 25.42 -39.49
CA ARG A 2 -38.81 26.31 -38.47
C ARG A 2 -38.78 25.72 -37.05
N ASN A 3 -39.73 24.89 -36.68
CA ASN A 3 -39.84 24.30 -35.33
C ASN A 3 -38.89 23.11 -35.09
N ILE A 4 -38.41 22.48 -36.15
CA ILE A 4 -37.49 21.35 -36.05
C ILE A 4 -36.11 21.81 -35.63
N TYR A 5 -35.67 22.99 -36.08
CA TYR A 5 -34.36 23.56 -35.68
C TYR A 5 -34.35 24.04 -34.22
N LEU A 6 -35.49 24.49 -33.70
CA LEU A 6 -35.65 24.85 -32.29
C LEU A 6 -35.56 23.59 -31.38
N LEU A 7 -36.12 22.47 -31.83
CA LEU A 7 -36.05 21.21 -31.11
C LEU A 7 -34.62 20.66 -31.07
N TRP A 8 -33.89 20.77 -32.19
CA TRP A 8 -32.50 20.36 -32.27
C TRP A 8 -31.58 21.27 -31.42
N GLY A 9 -31.80 22.55 -31.39
CA GLY A 9 -31.07 23.51 -30.54
C GLY A 9 -31.30 23.24 -29.04
N LEU A 10 -32.52 22.87 -28.65
CA LEU A 10 -32.82 22.54 -27.25
C LEU A 10 -32.17 21.21 -26.82
N LEU A 11 -32.10 20.22 -27.71
CA LEU A 11 -31.50 18.92 -27.44
C LEU A 11 -29.96 19.02 -27.29
N THR A 12 -29.31 19.90 -28.07
CA THR A 12 -27.88 20.14 -27.94
C THR A 12 -27.51 20.88 -26.65
N CYS A 13 -28.34 21.78 -26.13
CA CYS A 13 -28.06 22.46 -24.88
C CYS A 13 -28.12 21.52 -23.66
N ILE A 14 -28.93 20.46 -23.69
CA ILE A 14 -29.02 19.49 -22.59
C ILE A 14 -27.78 18.57 -22.53
N ALA A 15 -27.11 18.34 -23.67
CA ALA A 15 -25.93 17.49 -23.73
C ALA A 15 -24.66 18.12 -23.10
N PHE A 16 -24.65 19.45 -22.90
CA PHE A 16 -23.47 20.14 -22.33
C PHE A 16 -23.58 20.44 -20.83
N THR A 17 -24.71 20.11 -20.18
CA THR A 17 -24.87 20.34 -18.74
C THR A 17 -24.43 19.13 -17.87
N SER A 18 -23.84 18.10 -18.48
CA SER A 18 -23.33 16.94 -17.76
C SER A 18 -21.83 17.09 -17.40
N CYS A 19 -21.37 18.31 -17.09
CA CYS A 19 -20.19 18.44 -16.23
C CYS A 19 -20.68 18.25 -14.80
N TYR A 20 -20.66 17.00 -14.37
CA TYR A 20 -20.74 16.68 -12.95
C TYR A 20 -19.43 17.16 -12.34
N GLU A 21 -19.44 18.29 -11.67
CA GLU A 21 -18.36 18.64 -10.75
C GLU A 21 -18.47 17.64 -9.61
N GLU A 22 -17.60 16.62 -9.65
CA GLU A 22 -17.39 15.80 -8.46
C GLU A 22 -16.94 16.75 -7.36
N ASP A 23 -17.71 16.86 -6.30
CA ASP A 23 -17.30 17.54 -5.08
C ASP A 23 -15.93 16.97 -4.69
N ALA A 24 -14.95 17.87 -4.52
CA ALA A 24 -13.62 17.46 -4.08
C ALA A 24 -13.80 16.59 -2.84
N LEU A 25 -13.43 15.31 -2.96
CA LEU A 25 -13.45 14.37 -1.83
C LEU A 25 -12.65 15.01 -0.71
N THR A 26 -13.34 15.58 0.27
CA THR A 26 -12.70 15.98 1.51
C THR A 26 -12.15 14.71 2.14
N PRO A 27 -10.82 14.59 2.33
CA PRO A 27 -10.27 13.44 3.02
C PRO A 27 -10.98 13.34 4.36
N THR A 28 -11.70 12.26 4.59
CA THR A 28 -12.24 11.98 5.92
C THR A 28 -11.05 11.99 6.86
N GLU A 29 -11.08 12.80 7.90
CA GLU A 29 -9.99 12.88 8.89
C GLU A 29 -9.72 11.58 9.65
N GLY A 30 -10.51 10.54 9.42
CA GLY A 30 -10.19 9.17 9.76
C GLY A 30 -9.16 8.65 8.78
N GLY A 31 -7.87 8.82 9.07
CA GLY A 31 -6.79 8.19 8.30
C GLY A 31 -7.06 6.70 8.14
N ILE A 32 -6.53 6.10 7.07
CA ILE A 32 -6.59 4.65 6.88
C ILE A 32 -6.12 3.98 8.17
N GLU A 33 -7.00 3.25 8.83
CA GLU A 33 -6.63 2.51 10.03
C GLU A 33 -5.57 1.46 9.64
N LEU A 34 -4.35 1.70 10.07
CA LEU A 34 -3.23 0.80 9.78
C LEU A 34 -3.41 -0.47 10.61
N ARG A 35 -3.47 -1.62 9.93
CA ARG A 35 -3.54 -2.93 10.59
C ARG A 35 -2.33 -3.18 11.50
N PHE A 36 -1.16 -2.74 11.05
CA PHE A 36 0.08 -2.93 11.80
C PHE A 36 0.66 -1.61 12.26
N LYS A 37 1.21 -1.63 13.46
CA LYS A 37 2.01 -0.53 14.01
C LYS A 37 3.47 -0.95 14.04
N VAL A 38 4.37 -0.04 13.74
CA VAL A 38 5.81 -0.24 13.88
C VAL A 38 6.35 0.78 14.87
N PRO A 39 7.35 0.41 15.66
CA PRO A 39 7.96 -0.92 15.75
C PRO A 39 7.02 -1.97 16.37
N GLN A 40 7.20 -3.25 16.02
CA GLN A 40 6.43 -4.36 16.59
C GLN A 40 7.08 -4.93 17.86
N GLY A 41 8.25 -4.45 18.23
CA GLY A 41 9.02 -4.86 19.40
C GLY A 41 9.86 -3.71 19.95
N THR A 42 10.83 -4.05 20.80
CA THR A 42 11.73 -3.11 21.47
C THR A 42 13.21 -3.48 21.30
N ASN A 43 13.52 -4.28 20.30
CA ASN A 43 14.87 -4.71 20.00
C ASN A 43 15.62 -3.61 19.20
N SER A 44 16.96 -3.68 19.17
CA SER A 44 17.76 -2.68 18.45
C SER A 44 17.49 -2.61 16.95
N TRP A 45 17.07 -3.71 16.33
CA TRP A 45 16.68 -3.75 14.92
C TRP A 45 15.27 -3.22 14.67
N ASP A 46 14.43 -3.06 15.70
CA ASP A 46 13.14 -2.37 15.58
C ASP A 46 13.31 -0.87 15.33
N ASP A 47 14.44 -0.29 15.79
CA ASP A 47 14.80 1.10 15.47
C ASP A 47 15.08 1.25 13.96
N ASP A 48 15.75 0.26 13.35
CA ASP A 48 16.01 0.23 11.91
C ASP A 48 14.69 0.14 11.12
N ILE A 49 13.73 -0.68 11.56
CA ILE A 49 12.39 -0.77 10.97
C ILE A 49 11.68 0.58 11.04
N SER A 50 11.73 1.24 12.19
CA SER A 50 11.14 2.56 12.37
C SER A 50 11.79 3.62 11.49
N GLN A 51 13.10 3.54 11.29
CA GLN A 51 13.82 4.43 10.39
C GLN A 51 13.45 4.19 8.92
N ILE A 52 13.36 2.93 8.49
CA ILE A 52 12.91 2.55 7.14
C ILE A 52 11.50 3.09 6.88
N GLN A 53 10.60 2.96 7.86
CA GLN A 53 9.24 3.48 7.73
C GLN A 53 9.23 5.01 7.55
N LYS A 54 10.04 5.74 8.31
CA LYS A 54 10.15 7.20 8.19
C LYS A 54 10.73 7.64 6.84
N ASP A 55 11.76 6.93 6.38
CA ASP A 55 12.50 7.30 5.16
C ASP A 55 11.76 6.91 3.88
N PHE A 56 11.08 5.78 3.86
CA PHE A 56 10.51 5.17 2.67
C PHE A 56 8.99 4.96 2.70
N GLY A 57 8.34 5.15 3.85
CA GLY A 57 6.91 4.90 4.04
C GLY A 57 6.54 3.41 4.02
N VAL A 58 7.51 2.51 4.15
CA VAL A 58 7.32 1.06 4.13
C VAL A 58 7.31 0.49 5.53
N TYR A 59 6.32 -0.31 5.81
CA TYR A 59 6.18 -1.03 7.07
C TYR A 59 6.72 -2.44 6.92
N LEU A 60 7.87 -2.74 7.50
CA LEU A 60 8.40 -4.11 7.60
C LEU A 60 7.72 -4.82 8.76
N ILE A 61 7.00 -5.89 8.45
CA ILE A 61 6.17 -6.63 9.40
C ILE A 61 6.73 -8.05 9.54
N TYR A 62 7.05 -8.48 10.76
CA TYR A 62 7.69 -9.75 11.03
C TYR A 62 6.89 -10.68 11.96
N LYS A 63 5.83 -10.17 12.62
CA LYS A 63 4.95 -10.96 13.47
C LYS A 63 3.49 -10.53 13.34
N ASP A 64 2.61 -11.30 13.93
CA ASP A 64 1.15 -11.10 13.94
C ASP A 64 0.53 -11.16 12.53
N LEU A 65 1.21 -11.85 11.59
CA LEU A 65 0.69 -12.13 10.27
C LEU A 65 -0.40 -13.20 10.33
N GLN A 66 -1.46 -13.00 9.55
CA GLN A 66 -2.60 -13.91 9.42
C GLN A 66 -2.77 -14.30 7.95
N ASP A 67 -3.53 -15.37 7.70
CA ASP A 67 -3.77 -15.86 6.34
C ASP A 67 -4.36 -14.78 5.43
N GLU A 68 -5.20 -13.90 5.96
CA GLU A 68 -5.81 -12.79 5.22
C GLU A 68 -4.79 -11.77 4.71
N ASP A 69 -3.64 -11.63 5.38
CA ASP A 69 -2.60 -10.69 4.96
C ASP A 69 -1.91 -11.16 3.67
N PHE A 70 -1.80 -12.47 3.46
CA PHE A 70 -1.23 -13.07 2.27
C PHE A 70 -2.21 -13.11 1.09
N ASN A 71 -3.52 -12.99 1.36
CA ASN A 71 -4.59 -13.17 0.39
C ASN A 71 -5.29 -11.86 -0.01
N ARG A 72 -4.73 -10.72 0.35
CA ARG A 72 -5.27 -9.41 -0.05
C ARG A 72 -5.04 -9.16 -1.53
N SER A 73 -6.06 -9.37 -2.33
CA SER A 73 -6.03 -9.08 -3.76
C SER A 73 -6.75 -7.79 -4.08
N TRP A 74 -6.15 -6.97 -4.93
CA TRP A 74 -6.79 -5.77 -5.51
C TRP A 74 -7.97 -6.12 -6.40
N THR A 75 -7.96 -7.31 -6.99
CA THR A 75 -8.92 -7.71 -8.01
C THR A 75 -10.06 -8.55 -7.48
N GLY A 76 -10.10 -8.82 -6.18
CA GLY A 76 -11.21 -9.55 -5.55
C GLY A 76 -11.43 -10.98 -6.04
N GLY A 77 -10.48 -11.57 -6.74
CA GLY A 77 -10.66 -12.85 -7.40
C GLY A 77 -9.46 -13.80 -7.34
N ALA A 78 -8.64 -13.74 -6.29
CA ALA A 78 -7.60 -14.75 -6.14
C ALA A 78 -8.25 -16.10 -5.83
N SER A 79 -8.18 -17.02 -6.78
CA SER A 79 -8.58 -18.42 -6.57
C SER A 79 -7.54 -19.21 -5.77
N THR A 80 -6.46 -18.60 -5.38
CA THR A 80 -5.32 -19.23 -4.71
C THR A 80 -5.23 -18.71 -3.29
N ASN A 81 -5.35 -19.63 -2.33
CA ASN A 81 -5.13 -19.32 -0.93
C ASN A 81 -3.66 -19.53 -0.57
N TYR A 82 -3.01 -18.48 -0.13
CA TYR A 82 -1.66 -18.54 0.43
C TYR A 82 -1.75 -18.64 1.95
N LYS A 83 -0.88 -19.45 2.51
CA LYS A 83 -0.61 -19.51 3.95
C LYS A 83 0.84 -19.21 4.19
N GLY A 84 1.14 -18.63 5.34
CA GLY A 84 2.49 -18.30 5.74
C GLY A 84 2.54 -17.91 7.20
N GLU A 85 3.73 -17.81 7.69
CA GLU A 85 4.01 -17.47 9.07
C GLU A 85 4.94 -16.26 9.12
N GLY A 86 4.85 -15.47 10.18
CA GLY A 86 5.85 -14.44 10.49
C GLY A 86 7.20 -15.07 10.86
N CYS A 87 8.17 -14.24 11.19
CA CYS A 87 9.48 -14.76 11.62
C CYS A 87 9.34 -15.67 12.83
N ILE A 88 10.02 -16.83 12.79
CA ILE A 88 9.95 -17.84 13.85
C ILE A 88 10.54 -17.31 15.17
N ASN A 89 11.56 -16.48 15.08
CA ASN A 89 12.28 -15.96 16.23
C ASN A 89 12.92 -14.60 15.93
N ASP A 90 13.45 -13.97 16.95
CA ASP A 90 14.11 -12.67 16.88
C ASP A 90 15.35 -12.66 15.99
N GLU A 91 16.09 -13.77 15.91
CA GLU A 91 17.29 -13.87 15.06
C GLU A 91 16.91 -13.79 13.58
N MET A 92 15.83 -14.44 13.19
CA MET A 92 15.30 -14.37 11.82
C MET A 92 14.81 -12.96 11.49
N ALA A 93 14.07 -12.33 12.40
CA ALA A 93 13.59 -10.98 12.21
C ALA A 93 14.74 -9.97 12.09
N LYS A 94 15.75 -10.10 12.92
CA LYS A 94 17.00 -9.33 12.84
C LYS A 94 17.70 -9.54 11.50
N PHE A 95 17.89 -10.79 11.09
CA PHE A 95 18.54 -11.11 9.82
C PHE A 95 17.82 -10.47 8.63
N TYR A 96 16.50 -10.60 8.55
CA TYR A 96 15.72 -10.01 7.47
C TYR A 96 15.77 -8.48 7.50
N THR A 97 15.71 -7.87 8.68
CA THR A 97 15.82 -6.42 8.80
C THR A 97 17.18 -5.91 8.31
N GLU A 98 18.26 -6.57 8.72
CA GLU A 98 19.61 -6.23 8.26
C GLU A 98 19.77 -6.45 6.75
N PHE A 99 19.24 -7.55 6.22
CA PHE A 99 19.25 -7.84 4.79
C PHE A 99 18.53 -6.73 4.02
N MET A 100 17.32 -6.38 4.43
CA MET A 100 16.54 -5.32 3.78
C MET A 100 17.27 -3.97 3.83
N LYS A 101 17.82 -3.62 4.98
CA LYS A 101 18.58 -2.39 5.16
C LYS A 101 19.80 -2.34 4.24
N LYS A 102 20.59 -3.41 4.19
CA LYS A 102 21.86 -3.46 3.44
C LYS A 102 21.68 -3.67 1.94
N HIS A 103 20.73 -4.52 1.53
CA HIS A 103 20.63 -5.02 0.17
C HIS A 103 19.43 -4.46 -0.61
N VAL A 104 18.52 -3.74 0.04
CA VAL A 104 17.37 -3.13 -0.62
C VAL A 104 17.39 -1.62 -0.39
N PHE A 105 17.18 -1.18 0.83
CA PHE A 105 16.99 0.24 1.13
C PHE A 105 18.27 1.07 0.97
N SER A 106 19.47 0.49 1.12
CA SER A 106 20.72 1.19 0.84
C SER A 106 20.82 1.66 -0.61
N TYR A 107 20.33 0.88 -1.57
CA TYR A 107 20.31 1.26 -2.99
C TYR A 107 19.25 2.30 -3.31
N LEU A 108 18.19 2.38 -2.52
CA LEU A 108 17.13 3.36 -2.67
C LEU A 108 17.43 4.67 -1.92
N ASN A 109 18.52 4.71 -1.16
CA ASN A 109 18.88 5.84 -0.31
C ASN A 109 19.57 6.98 -1.09
N ASN A 110 18.88 7.51 -2.09
CA ASN A 110 19.30 8.74 -2.75
C ASN A 110 18.09 9.64 -3.02
N GLU A 111 18.33 10.94 -3.17
CA GLU A 111 17.25 11.95 -3.29
C GLU A 111 16.28 11.67 -4.45
N LYS A 112 16.79 11.20 -5.58
CA LYS A 112 15.97 10.89 -6.75
C LYS A 112 15.11 9.65 -6.51
N CYS A 113 15.69 8.60 -5.98
CA CYS A 113 14.97 7.34 -5.70
C CYS A 113 13.95 7.52 -4.58
N LYS A 114 14.28 8.22 -3.50
CA LYS A 114 13.32 8.50 -2.41
C LYS A 114 12.05 9.19 -2.93
N LYS A 115 12.18 10.18 -3.80
CA LYS A 115 11.02 10.89 -4.35
C LYS A 115 10.14 10.02 -5.25
N VAL A 116 10.73 9.14 -6.01
CA VAL A 116 10.00 8.26 -6.93
C VAL A 116 9.51 7.01 -6.22
N THR A 117 10.35 6.38 -5.45
CA THR A 117 10.13 5.05 -4.87
C THR A 117 9.11 5.07 -3.74
N SER A 118 9.03 6.15 -2.95
CA SER A 118 8.03 6.27 -1.89
C SER A 118 6.58 6.16 -2.39
N LYS A 119 6.32 6.44 -3.66
CA LYS A 119 4.99 6.29 -4.29
C LYS A 119 4.77 4.91 -4.90
N LEU A 120 5.83 4.15 -5.15
CA LEU A 120 5.81 2.87 -5.86
C LEU A 120 6.07 1.68 -4.93
N LEU A 121 6.58 1.94 -3.72
CA LEU A 121 6.81 0.88 -2.74
C LEU A 121 5.49 0.43 -2.11
N PRO A 122 5.35 -0.86 -1.83
CA PRO A 122 4.19 -1.36 -1.10
C PRO A 122 4.18 -0.79 0.33
N LEU A 123 2.98 -0.53 0.85
CA LEU A 123 2.80 -0.05 2.23
C LEU A 123 3.36 -1.07 3.24
N TYR A 124 3.00 -2.33 3.07
CA TYR A 124 3.46 -3.42 3.93
C TYR A 124 4.41 -4.34 3.19
N TRP A 125 5.48 -4.71 3.84
CA TRP A 125 6.42 -5.72 3.39
C TRP A 125 6.53 -6.80 4.46
N TYR A 126 5.96 -7.95 4.19
CA TYR A 126 5.91 -9.05 5.15
C TYR A 126 7.19 -9.86 5.11
N MET A 127 7.88 -9.93 6.25
CA MET A 127 9.02 -10.81 6.46
C MET A 127 8.49 -12.17 6.87
N ALA A 128 8.02 -12.90 5.88
CA ALA A 128 7.29 -14.15 6.07
C ALA A 128 8.18 -15.37 5.87
N TYR A 129 7.80 -16.43 6.54
CA TYR A 129 8.42 -17.74 6.49
C TYR A 129 7.38 -18.78 6.02
N ASN A 130 7.86 -19.85 5.38
CA ASN A 130 7.01 -20.98 4.98
C ASN A 130 5.76 -20.60 4.19
N VAL A 131 5.89 -19.66 3.24
CA VAL A 131 4.75 -19.27 2.38
C VAL A 131 4.48 -20.37 1.37
N HIS A 132 3.25 -20.89 1.35
CA HIS A 132 2.80 -21.95 0.46
C HIS A 132 1.34 -21.77 0.04
N ILE A 133 0.94 -22.51 -0.98
CA ILE A 133 -0.45 -22.58 -1.43
C ILE A 133 -1.16 -23.63 -0.55
N ALA A 134 -2.32 -23.24 0.03
CA ALA A 134 -3.12 -24.13 0.84
C ALA A 134 -4.00 -25.06 0.00
#